data_ae064d52901df5d8d28dc48ef6a79787
#
_entry.id   ae064d52901df5d8d28dc48ef6a79787
#
_cell.length_a   1.000
_cell.length_b   1.000
_cell.length_c   1.000
_cell.angle_alpha   90.00
_cell.angle_beta   90.00
_cell.angle_gamma   90.00
#
_symmetry.space_group_name_H-M   'P 1'
#
loop_
_entity.id
_entity.type
_entity.pdbx_description
1 polymer ?
#
loop_
_entity_poly.entity_id
_entity_poly.type
_entity_poly.pdbx_seq_one_letter_code
_entity_poly.pdbx_strand_id
1 'polypeptide(L)'
;KEKSGETIVYPAQYYYLELNTARMLNELNIVCPEDKELVRHRIELIEKETGTVLDEMQKKAITEAADHGLFILTGGPGTGKTTTINAIIRFFEGEGAEIRLAAPTGRAAKRMTETTGYEAQTIHRLLELNGMPEEERDGHSAKFERNAQNPLEADVIIIDEMSMVDIHLMHSLLLAVVAGTRLILVGDENQLPSVGPGNVLRDIIR
;
A
#
# COMPACT_ATOMS: atom_id res chain seq x y z
N LYS A 1 -15.91 -10.59 19.98
CA LYS A 1 -15.80 -11.44 18.79
C LYS A 1 -15.52 -12.88 19.24
N GLU A 2 -16.28 -13.83 18.76
CA GLU A 2 -15.96 -15.26 18.89
C GLU A 2 -15.07 -15.64 17.70
N LYS A 3 -13.86 -16.06 17.99
CA LYS A 3 -12.99 -16.68 17.00
C LYS A 3 -12.66 -18.06 17.55
N SER A 4 -13.04 -19.12 16.85
CA SER A 4 -12.81 -20.53 17.24
C SER A 4 -13.31 -20.93 18.64
N GLY A 5 -14.45 -20.38 19.12
CA GLY A 5 -15.02 -20.71 20.41
C GLY A 5 -14.42 -20.00 21.62
N GLU A 6 -13.46 -19.09 21.40
CA GLU A 6 -12.89 -18.23 22.43
C GLU A 6 -13.48 -16.82 22.38
N THR A 7 -13.85 -16.29 23.55
CA THR A 7 -14.30 -14.90 23.68
C THR A 7 -13.09 -13.98 23.77
N ILE A 8 -12.88 -13.17 22.73
CA ILE A 8 -11.81 -12.17 22.72
C ILE A 8 -12.37 -10.84 23.23
N VAL A 9 -11.73 -10.27 24.25
CA VAL A 9 -12.06 -8.95 24.82
C VAL A 9 -10.93 -7.97 24.54
N TYR A 10 -11.24 -6.85 23.94
CA TYR A 10 -10.28 -5.76 23.73
C TYR A 10 -11.00 -4.40 23.74
N PRO A 11 -10.27 -3.27 23.91
CA PRO A 11 -10.89 -1.95 24.00
C PRO A 11 -11.77 -1.61 22.81
N ALA A 12 -12.95 -1.02 23.06
CA ALA A 12 -13.91 -0.69 22.02
C ALA A 12 -13.34 0.20 20.90
N GLN A 13 -12.40 1.08 21.25
CA GLN A 13 -11.73 1.93 20.27
C GLN A 13 -11.01 1.14 19.17
N TYR A 14 -10.34 0.03 19.49
CA TYR A 14 -9.69 -0.83 18.51
C TYR A 14 -10.71 -1.61 17.68
N TYR A 15 -11.83 -1.99 18.27
CA TYR A 15 -12.92 -2.65 17.53
C TYR A 15 -13.43 -1.75 16.39
N TYR A 16 -13.73 -0.50 16.70
CA TYR A 16 -14.22 0.44 15.68
C TYR A 16 -13.14 0.84 14.69
N LEU A 17 -11.88 0.95 15.14
CA LEU A 17 -10.74 1.23 14.28
C LEU A 17 -10.55 0.12 13.24
N GLU A 18 -10.52 -1.14 13.67
CA GLU A 18 -10.43 -2.31 12.76
C GLU A 18 -11.63 -2.38 11.82
N LEU A 19 -12.85 -2.20 12.35
CA LEU A 19 -14.07 -2.25 11.54
C LEU A 19 -14.08 -1.18 10.45
N ASN A 20 -13.72 0.05 10.79
CA ASN A 20 -13.65 1.15 9.82
C ASN A 20 -12.55 0.94 8.80
N THR A 21 -11.37 0.46 9.23
CA THR A 21 -10.26 0.12 8.33
C THR A 21 -10.66 -0.96 7.35
N ALA A 22 -11.30 -2.05 7.83
CA ALA A 22 -11.78 -3.13 6.97
C ALA A 22 -12.84 -2.66 5.97
N ARG A 23 -13.75 -1.75 6.40
CA ARG A 23 -14.76 -1.17 5.51
C ARG A 23 -14.12 -0.35 4.41
N MET A 24 -13.19 0.55 4.74
CA MET A 24 -12.48 1.39 3.74
C MET A 24 -11.68 0.54 2.75
N LEU A 25 -11.01 -0.51 3.21
CA LEU A 25 -10.32 -1.47 2.32
C LEU A 25 -11.29 -2.14 1.35
N ASN A 26 -12.46 -2.57 1.84
CA ASN A 26 -13.47 -3.19 1.00
C ASN A 26 -14.08 -2.20 0.00
N GLU A 27 -14.22 -0.93 0.37
CA GLU A 27 -14.70 0.15 -0.51
C GLU A 27 -13.68 0.46 -1.63
N LEU A 28 -12.38 0.32 -1.37
CA LEU A 28 -11.32 0.46 -2.37
C LEU A 28 -11.18 -0.78 -3.28
N ASN A 29 -11.61 -1.95 -2.83
CA ASN A 29 -11.48 -3.20 -3.58
C ASN A 29 -12.52 -3.28 -4.72
N ILE A 30 -12.45 -2.34 -5.63
CA ILE A 30 -13.30 -2.27 -6.82
C ILE A 30 -12.56 -2.96 -7.97
N VAL A 31 -13.29 -3.76 -8.73
CA VAL A 31 -12.76 -4.41 -9.95
C VAL A 31 -13.15 -3.56 -11.15
N CYS A 32 -12.15 -3.05 -11.85
CA CYS A 32 -12.30 -2.29 -13.11
C CYS A 32 -11.44 -2.97 -14.18
N PRO A 33 -11.93 -4.02 -14.85
CA PRO A 33 -11.15 -4.78 -15.80
C PRO A 33 -10.63 -3.91 -16.93
N GLU A 34 -9.32 -3.97 -17.17
CA GLU A 34 -8.67 -3.34 -18.31
C GLU A 34 -8.74 -4.25 -19.56
N ASP A 35 -8.52 -3.67 -20.73
CA ASP A 35 -8.41 -4.45 -21.96
C ASP A 35 -7.16 -5.34 -21.89
N LYS A 36 -7.36 -6.66 -21.85
CA LYS A 36 -6.30 -7.65 -21.71
C LYS A 36 -5.25 -7.59 -22.84
N GLU A 37 -5.66 -7.25 -24.06
CA GLU A 37 -4.73 -7.10 -25.17
C GLU A 37 -3.86 -5.85 -25.01
N LEU A 38 -4.44 -4.77 -24.52
CA LEU A 38 -3.73 -3.55 -24.21
C LEU A 38 -2.73 -3.76 -23.08
N VAL A 39 -3.15 -4.40 -21.99
CA VAL A 39 -2.27 -4.74 -20.85
C VAL A 39 -1.11 -5.61 -21.32
N ARG A 40 -1.38 -6.67 -22.11
CA ARG A 40 -0.34 -7.54 -22.64
C ARG A 40 0.65 -6.77 -23.52
N HIS A 41 0.16 -5.96 -24.43
CA HIS A 41 1.01 -5.14 -25.30
C HIS A 41 1.92 -4.21 -24.50
N ARG A 42 1.41 -3.58 -23.47
CA ARG A 42 2.21 -2.71 -22.58
C ARG A 42 3.27 -3.49 -21.81
N ILE A 43 2.95 -4.68 -21.31
CA ILE A 43 3.93 -5.56 -20.66
C ILE A 43 5.06 -5.89 -21.64
N GLU A 44 4.76 -6.24 -22.88
CA GLU A 44 5.75 -6.50 -23.93
C GLU A 44 6.65 -5.28 -24.21
N LEU A 45 6.07 -4.08 -24.21
CA LEU A 45 6.85 -2.85 -24.35
C LEU A 45 7.80 -2.63 -23.16
N ILE A 46 7.33 -2.84 -21.93
CA ILE A 46 8.14 -2.72 -20.71
C ILE A 46 9.31 -3.72 -20.75
N GLU A 47 9.06 -4.98 -21.13
CA GLU A 47 10.13 -5.98 -21.28
C GLU A 47 11.18 -5.56 -22.32
N LYS A 48 10.72 -5.01 -23.43
CA LYS A 48 11.59 -4.53 -24.52
C LYS A 48 12.42 -3.30 -24.12
N GLU A 49 11.82 -2.35 -23.43
CA GLU A 49 12.49 -1.11 -23.00
C GLU A 49 13.49 -1.37 -21.87
N THR A 50 13.17 -2.25 -20.96
CA THR A 50 14.01 -2.56 -19.79
C THR A 50 15.05 -3.64 -20.08
N GLY A 51 14.86 -4.42 -21.14
CA GLY A 51 15.64 -5.63 -21.40
C GLY A 51 15.40 -6.74 -20.36
N THR A 52 14.37 -6.62 -19.53
CA THR A 52 14.05 -7.58 -18.48
C THR A 52 12.89 -8.45 -18.93
N VAL A 53 13.07 -9.76 -18.89
CA VAL A 53 11.98 -10.72 -19.14
C VAL A 53 11.25 -10.96 -17.82
N LEU A 54 9.97 -10.66 -17.80
CA LEU A 54 9.10 -10.88 -16.64
C LEU A 54 8.57 -12.31 -16.64
N ASP A 55 8.53 -12.95 -15.49
CA ASP A 55 7.87 -14.24 -15.35
C ASP A 55 6.32 -14.11 -15.35
N GLU A 56 5.64 -15.23 -15.47
CA GLU A 56 4.17 -15.25 -15.56
C GLU A 56 3.48 -14.69 -14.29
N MET A 57 4.11 -14.86 -13.12
CA MET A 57 3.57 -14.30 -11.87
C MET A 57 3.73 -12.78 -11.82
N GLN A 58 4.85 -12.28 -12.33
CA GLN A 58 5.08 -10.83 -12.44
C GLN A 58 4.14 -10.18 -13.45
N LYS A 59 3.92 -10.82 -14.61
CA LYS A 59 2.94 -10.35 -15.60
C LYS A 59 1.52 -10.36 -15.03
N LYS A 60 1.16 -11.43 -14.32
CA LYS A 60 -0.11 -11.52 -13.61
C LYS A 60 -0.26 -10.41 -12.57
N ALA A 61 0.79 -10.12 -11.79
CA ALA A 61 0.77 -9.06 -10.78
C ALA A 61 0.50 -7.67 -11.41
N ILE A 62 1.05 -7.37 -12.58
CA ILE A 62 0.78 -6.13 -13.31
C ILE A 62 -0.69 -6.07 -13.73
N THR A 63 -1.22 -7.17 -14.30
CA THR A 63 -2.62 -7.24 -14.73
C THR A 63 -3.58 -7.06 -13.54
N GLU A 64 -3.34 -7.76 -12.44
CA GLU A 64 -4.17 -7.65 -11.23
C GLU A 64 -4.08 -6.25 -10.61
N ALA A 65 -2.90 -5.62 -10.63
CA ALA A 65 -2.74 -4.24 -10.15
C ALA A 65 -3.49 -3.23 -11.05
N ALA A 66 -3.59 -3.50 -12.36
CA ALA A 66 -4.36 -2.67 -13.28
C ALA A 66 -5.87 -2.86 -13.12
N ASP A 67 -6.32 -4.10 -12.88
CA ASP A 67 -7.74 -4.46 -12.81
C ASP A 67 -8.41 -4.10 -11.46
N HIS A 68 -7.63 -3.87 -10.39
CA HIS A 68 -8.17 -3.72 -9.03
C HIS A 68 -7.79 -2.39 -8.38
N GLY A 69 -8.72 -1.81 -7.64
CA GLY A 69 -8.48 -0.62 -6.81
C GLY A 69 -7.62 -0.91 -5.58
N LEU A 70 -7.63 -2.17 -5.09
CA LEU A 70 -6.75 -2.64 -4.02
C LEU A 70 -6.02 -3.90 -4.48
N PHE A 71 -4.69 -3.86 -4.48
CA PHE A 71 -3.85 -5.00 -4.83
C PHE A 71 -2.79 -5.26 -3.76
N ILE A 72 -2.55 -6.52 -3.44
CA ILE A 72 -1.56 -6.92 -2.42
C ILE A 72 -0.51 -7.81 -3.07
N LEU A 73 0.73 -7.35 -3.06
CA LEU A 73 1.89 -8.08 -3.54
C LEU A 73 2.68 -8.65 -2.36
N THR A 74 2.66 -9.96 -2.20
CA THR A 74 3.39 -10.63 -1.12
C THR A 74 4.50 -11.53 -1.65
N GLY A 75 5.51 -11.73 -0.82
CA GLY A 75 6.61 -12.64 -1.14
C GLY A 75 7.79 -12.43 -0.22
N GLY A 76 8.60 -13.46 -0.04
CA GLY A 76 9.82 -13.43 0.76
C GLY A 76 10.96 -12.62 0.12
N PRO A 77 12.12 -12.54 0.78
CA PRO A 77 13.32 -11.93 0.20
C PRO A 77 13.74 -12.64 -1.10
N GLY A 78 14.13 -11.86 -2.11
CA GLY A 78 14.62 -12.41 -3.38
C GLY A 78 13.56 -12.98 -4.34
N THR A 79 12.27 -12.83 -4.06
CA THR A 79 11.17 -13.30 -4.92
C THR A 79 10.85 -12.38 -6.11
N GLY A 80 11.67 -11.37 -6.36
CA GLY A 80 11.46 -10.46 -7.49
C GLY A 80 10.46 -9.33 -7.24
N LYS A 81 10.02 -9.08 -5.99
CA LYS A 81 9.08 -7.99 -5.66
C LYS A 81 9.52 -6.64 -6.24
N THR A 82 10.80 -6.28 -6.10
CA THR A 82 11.34 -5.01 -6.63
C THR A 82 11.19 -4.93 -8.15
N THR A 83 11.46 -6.01 -8.87
CA THR A 83 11.27 -6.08 -10.33
C THR A 83 9.80 -5.90 -10.68
N THR A 84 8.90 -6.54 -9.95
CA THR A 84 7.45 -6.41 -10.12
C THR A 84 6.97 -4.99 -9.84
N ILE A 85 7.43 -4.36 -8.74
CA ILE A 85 7.11 -2.95 -8.42
C ILE A 85 7.55 -2.03 -9.55
N ASN A 86 8.79 -2.19 -10.05
CA ASN A 86 9.30 -1.37 -11.16
C ASN A 86 8.47 -1.54 -12.43
N ALA A 87 8.05 -2.76 -12.74
CA ALA A 87 7.20 -3.02 -13.89
C ALA A 87 5.80 -2.41 -13.73
N ILE A 88 5.20 -2.48 -12.53
CA ILE A 88 3.93 -1.82 -12.20
C ILE A 88 4.04 -0.30 -12.32
N ILE A 89 5.11 0.30 -11.80
CA ILE A 89 5.35 1.75 -11.92
C ILE A 89 5.40 2.14 -13.39
N ARG A 90 6.19 1.46 -14.22
CA ARG A 90 6.30 1.75 -15.65
C ARG A 90 4.99 1.56 -16.39
N PHE A 91 4.19 0.58 -15.99
CA PHE A 91 2.87 0.36 -16.57
C PHE A 91 1.98 1.58 -16.38
N PHE A 92 1.85 2.08 -15.15
CA PHE A 92 1.02 3.24 -14.83
C PHE A 92 1.62 4.56 -15.31
N GLU A 93 2.95 4.69 -15.31
CA GLU A 93 3.63 5.83 -15.93
C GLU A 93 3.32 5.95 -17.42
N GLY A 94 3.29 4.83 -18.13
CA GLY A 94 2.89 4.76 -19.53
C GLY A 94 1.42 5.14 -19.78
N GLU A 95 0.58 5.15 -18.74
CA GLU A 95 -0.80 5.67 -18.75
C GLU A 95 -0.89 7.15 -18.39
N GLY A 96 0.22 7.76 -18.00
CA GLY A 96 0.25 9.15 -17.51
C GLY A 96 -0.31 9.31 -16.10
N ALA A 97 -0.36 8.23 -15.32
CA ALA A 97 -0.88 8.24 -13.94
C ALA A 97 0.08 8.96 -12.98
N GLU A 98 -0.49 9.72 -12.04
CA GLU A 98 0.25 10.31 -10.93
C GLU A 98 0.52 9.24 -9.87
N ILE A 99 1.79 8.86 -9.71
CA ILE A 99 2.22 7.76 -8.82
C ILE A 99 2.87 8.31 -7.56
N ARG A 100 2.47 7.81 -6.39
CA ARG A 100 3.12 8.10 -5.11
C ARG A 100 3.68 6.82 -4.51
N LEU A 101 4.95 6.90 -4.08
CA LEU A 101 5.64 5.79 -3.43
C LEU A 101 5.90 6.11 -1.96
N ALA A 102 5.59 5.17 -1.07
CA ALA A 102 5.91 5.34 0.33
C ALA A 102 6.28 4.04 1.05
N ALA A 103 6.87 4.20 2.23
CA ALA A 103 7.22 3.11 3.12
C ALA A 103 7.07 3.56 4.59
N PRO A 104 6.95 2.64 5.56
CA PRO A 104 6.76 3.02 6.96
C PRO A 104 7.97 3.71 7.59
N THR A 105 9.18 3.47 7.08
CA THR A 105 10.43 4.01 7.64
C THR A 105 11.24 4.77 6.60
N GLY A 106 12.05 5.76 7.04
CA GLY A 106 12.95 6.51 6.17
C GLY A 106 13.99 5.62 5.46
N ARG A 107 14.46 4.55 6.13
CA ARG A 107 15.39 3.59 5.52
C ARG A 107 14.72 2.81 4.39
N ALA A 108 13.49 2.35 4.59
CA ALA A 108 12.73 1.64 3.56
C ALA A 108 12.39 2.56 2.38
N ALA A 109 11.95 3.80 2.65
CA ALA A 109 11.69 4.79 1.61
C ALA A 109 12.94 5.10 0.78
N LYS A 110 14.09 5.31 1.43
CA LYS A 110 15.36 5.53 0.72
C LYS A 110 15.73 4.33 -0.16
N ARG A 111 15.62 3.11 0.36
CA ARG A 111 15.86 1.89 -0.42
C ARG A 111 14.91 1.79 -1.62
N MET A 112 13.63 2.11 -1.42
CA MET A 112 12.64 2.12 -2.49
C MET A 112 13.04 3.11 -3.59
N THR A 113 13.46 4.34 -3.23
CA THR A 113 13.98 5.32 -4.20
C THR A 113 15.19 4.79 -4.96
N GLU A 114 16.18 4.22 -4.25
CA GLU A 114 17.39 3.69 -4.88
C GLU A 114 17.12 2.54 -5.85
N THR A 115 16.13 1.70 -5.56
CA THR A 115 15.82 0.52 -6.36
C THR A 115 14.83 0.77 -7.50
N THR A 116 13.96 1.77 -7.37
CA THR A 116 12.96 2.11 -8.40
C THR A 116 13.39 3.27 -9.27
N GLY A 117 14.26 4.15 -8.78
CA GLY A 117 14.60 5.41 -9.41
C GLY A 117 13.55 6.51 -9.25
N TYR A 118 12.42 6.22 -8.57
CA TYR A 118 11.34 7.17 -8.28
C TYR A 118 11.44 7.64 -6.84
N GLU A 119 11.08 8.90 -6.58
CA GLU A 119 11.09 9.44 -5.23
C GLU A 119 10.06 8.72 -4.35
N ALA A 120 10.54 8.11 -3.28
CA ALA A 120 9.70 7.52 -2.25
C ALA A 120 9.91 8.24 -0.92
N GLN A 121 8.85 8.35 -0.13
CA GLN A 121 8.87 9.02 1.15
C GLN A 121 8.31 8.13 2.27
N THR A 122 8.38 8.57 3.52
CA THR A 122 7.69 7.84 4.58
C THR A 122 6.19 8.08 4.49
N ILE A 123 5.38 7.09 4.94
CA ILE A 123 3.92 7.27 5.00
C ILE A 123 3.56 8.52 5.82
N HIS A 124 4.29 8.80 6.91
CA HIS A 124 4.11 10.00 7.71
C HIS A 124 4.33 11.30 6.91
N ARG A 125 5.33 11.33 6.04
CA ARG A 125 5.57 12.49 5.16
C ARG A 125 4.53 12.58 4.05
N LEU A 126 4.13 11.44 3.48
CA LEU A 126 3.06 11.38 2.48
C LEU A 126 1.75 11.95 3.04
N LEU A 127 1.45 11.65 4.30
CA LEU A 127 0.27 12.15 5.00
C LEU A 127 0.45 13.57 5.59
N GLU A 128 1.62 14.21 5.38
CA GLU A 128 1.93 15.55 5.87
C GLU A 128 1.69 15.65 7.39
N LEU A 129 2.48 14.88 8.13
CA LEU A 129 2.44 14.94 9.59
C LEU A 129 2.84 16.34 10.07
N ASN A 130 1.90 17.08 10.65
CA ASN A 130 2.18 18.36 11.27
C ASN A 130 3.11 18.16 12.47
N GLY A 131 4.27 18.81 12.41
CA GLY A 131 5.26 18.81 13.48
C GLY A 131 4.76 19.60 14.69
N MET A 132 3.88 19.01 15.51
CA MET A 132 3.70 19.50 16.87
C MET A 132 4.89 19.07 17.73
N PRO A 133 5.42 19.97 18.60
CA PRO A 133 6.44 19.63 19.56
C PRO A 133 6.00 18.42 20.41
N GLU A 134 6.94 17.58 20.81
CA GLU A 134 6.68 16.36 21.61
C GLU A 134 5.93 16.64 22.92
N GLU A 135 5.98 17.87 23.41
CA GLU A 135 5.36 18.34 24.66
C GLU A 135 3.81 18.47 24.60
N GLU A 136 3.19 18.45 23.43
CA GLU A 136 1.73 18.50 23.27
C GLU A 136 1.10 17.15 22.87
N ARG A 137 1.82 16.05 23.00
CA ARG A 137 1.32 14.70 22.73
C ARG A 137 0.50 14.14 23.90
N ASP A 138 -0.54 14.84 24.29
CA ASP A 138 -1.60 14.25 25.13
C ASP A 138 -2.35 13.21 24.28
N GLY A 139 -1.92 11.94 24.32
CA GLY A 139 -2.68 10.73 24.02
C GLY A 139 -3.54 10.66 22.75
N HIS A 140 -3.57 11.69 21.91
CA HIS A 140 -4.37 11.79 20.72
C HIS A 140 -3.51 11.55 19.46
N SER A 141 -4.01 10.72 18.57
CA SER A 141 -3.40 10.33 17.29
C SER A 141 -2.74 11.50 16.58
N ALA A 142 -1.54 11.27 16.07
CA ALA A 142 -0.83 12.21 15.19
C ALA A 142 -1.80 12.83 14.17
N LYS A 143 -1.86 14.16 14.13
CA LYS A 143 -2.79 14.85 13.24
C LYS A 143 -2.12 14.99 11.87
N PHE A 144 -2.60 14.22 10.93
CA PHE A 144 -2.19 14.31 9.54
C PHE A 144 -3.01 15.38 8.81
N GLU A 145 -2.37 16.15 7.93
CA GLU A 145 -3.06 17.13 7.08
C GLU A 145 -3.83 16.44 5.96
N ARG A 146 -3.25 15.33 5.42
CA ARG A 146 -3.93 14.50 4.42
C ARG A 146 -4.93 13.57 5.12
N ASN A 147 -6.19 13.69 4.74
CA ASN A 147 -7.33 12.98 5.34
C ASN A 147 -8.54 13.05 4.38
N ALA A 148 -9.71 12.64 4.82
CA ALA A 148 -10.93 12.62 4.00
C ALA A 148 -11.37 14.01 3.47
N GLN A 149 -11.01 15.11 4.13
CA GLN A 149 -11.31 16.48 3.70
C GLN A 149 -10.19 17.07 2.82
N ASN A 150 -9.00 16.51 2.90
CA ASN A 150 -7.83 16.91 2.11
C ASN A 150 -7.09 15.66 1.64
N PRO A 151 -7.64 14.92 0.67
CA PRO A 151 -7.10 13.63 0.26
C PRO A 151 -5.77 13.77 -0.51
N LEU A 152 -5.11 12.65 -0.68
CA LEU A 152 -3.94 12.55 -1.54
C LEU A 152 -4.35 12.70 -3.02
N GLU A 153 -3.63 13.53 -3.73
CA GLU A 153 -3.76 13.68 -5.17
C GLU A 153 -2.82 12.67 -5.85
N ALA A 154 -3.37 11.49 -6.14
CA ALA A 154 -2.63 10.42 -6.81
C ALA A 154 -3.59 9.42 -7.45
N ASP A 155 -3.23 8.92 -8.63
CA ASP A 155 -3.95 7.83 -9.30
C ASP A 155 -3.53 6.47 -8.76
N VAL A 156 -2.24 6.35 -8.37
CA VAL A 156 -1.65 5.12 -7.85
C VAL A 156 -0.80 5.41 -6.63
N ILE A 157 -1.03 4.66 -5.56
CA ILE A 157 -0.22 4.72 -4.34
C ILE A 157 0.37 3.34 -4.09
N ILE A 158 1.69 3.26 -4.00
CA ILE A 158 2.40 2.00 -3.71
C ILE A 158 3.07 2.12 -2.34
N ILE A 159 2.71 1.23 -1.43
CA ILE A 159 3.30 1.16 -0.09
C ILE A 159 4.12 -0.11 0.04
N ASP A 160 5.43 0.03 0.27
CA ASP A 160 6.32 -1.11 0.53
C ASP A 160 6.53 -1.33 2.04
N GLU A 161 7.05 -2.50 2.42
CA GLU A 161 7.30 -2.94 3.80
C GLU A 161 6.06 -2.89 4.69
N MET A 162 4.92 -3.32 4.16
CA MET A 162 3.62 -3.30 4.85
C MET A 162 3.56 -4.11 6.14
N SER A 163 4.47 -5.07 6.36
CA SER A 163 4.59 -5.81 7.62
C SER A 163 4.85 -4.90 8.83
N MET A 164 5.46 -3.72 8.61
CA MET A 164 5.78 -2.74 9.65
C MET A 164 4.67 -1.71 9.89
N VAL A 165 3.56 -1.75 9.14
CA VAL A 165 2.45 -0.79 9.25
C VAL A 165 1.46 -1.29 10.29
N ASP A 166 1.19 -0.47 11.31
CA ASP A 166 0.17 -0.76 12.33
C ASP A 166 -1.23 -0.30 11.91
N ILE A 167 -2.24 -0.64 12.72
CA ILE A 167 -3.64 -0.34 12.41
C ILE A 167 -3.93 1.17 12.40
N HIS A 168 -3.25 1.98 13.22
CA HIS A 168 -3.46 3.42 13.26
C HIS A 168 -2.92 4.10 12.00
N LEU A 169 -1.71 3.73 11.58
CA LEU A 169 -1.09 4.26 10.37
C LEU A 169 -1.86 3.84 9.12
N MET A 170 -2.30 2.57 9.08
CA MET A 170 -3.15 2.07 7.99
C MET A 170 -4.48 2.81 7.91
N HIS A 171 -5.16 3.01 9.02
CA HIS A 171 -6.41 3.76 9.08
C HIS A 171 -6.21 5.20 8.59
N SER A 172 -5.14 5.86 9.03
CA SER A 172 -4.82 7.24 8.62
C SER A 172 -4.52 7.33 7.12
N LEU A 173 -3.80 6.36 6.57
CA LEU A 173 -3.54 6.26 5.13
C LEU A 173 -4.86 6.13 4.36
N LEU A 174 -5.72 5.22 4.76
CA LEU A 174 -7.00 4.98 4.08
C LEU A 174 -7.95 6.17 4.12
N LEU A 175 -7.92 6.98 5.18
CA LEU A 175 -8.69 8.24 5.25
C LEU A 175 -8.24 9.25 4.18
N ALA A 176 -6.99 9.18 3.74
CA ALA A 176 -6.44 10.09 2.73
C ALA A 176 -6.53 9.55 1.30
N VAL A 177 -6.93 8.30 1.11
CA VAL A 177 -7.08 7.66 -0.21
C VAL A 177 -8.55 7.77 -0.66
N VAL A 178 -8.76 8.24 -1.89
CA VAL A 178 -10.12 8.39 -2.45
C VAL A 178 -10.48 7.20 -3.34
N ALA A 179 -11.78 7.02 -3.54
CA ALA A 179 -12.28 6.05 -4.50
C ALA A 179 -11.77 6.38 -5.92
N GLY A 180 -11.28 5.37 -6.63
CA GLY A 180 -10.65 5.53 -7.94
C GLY A 180 -9.12 5.53 -7.90
N THR A 181 -8.49 5.84 -6.75
CA THR A 181 -7.05 5.62 -6.54
C THR A 181 -6.77 4.13 -6.42
N ARG A 182 -5.76 3.65 -7.12
CA ARG A 182 -5.26 2.28 -6.97
C ARG A 182 -4.26 2.22 -5.81
N LEU A 183 -4.58 1.44 -4.79
CA LEU A 183 -3.71 1.22 -3.63
C LEU A 183 -3.02 -0.14 -3.73
N ILE A 184 -1.71 -0.12 -3.87
CA ILE A 184 -0.87 -1.30 -3.99
C ILE A 184 -0.05 -1.46 -2.72
N LEU A 185 -0.30 -2.55 -1.99
CA LEU A 185 0.34 -2.87 -0.73
C LEU A 185 1.37 -3.97 -0.95
N VAL A 186 2.63 -3.71 -0.62
CA VAL A 186 3.73 -4.65 -0.83
C VAL A 186 4.35 -5.03 0.50
N GLY A 187 4.57 -6.32 0.73
CA GLY A 187 5.21 -6.77 1.96
C GLY A 187 5.51 -8.26 1.99
N ASP A 188 6.01 -8.69 3.12
CA ASP A 188 6.29 -10.09 3.41
C ASP A 188 5.55 -10.48 4.71
N GLU A 189 4.57 -11.36 4.60
CA GLU A 189 3.76 -11.81 5.73
C GLU A 189 4.55 -12.60 6.79
N ASN A 190 5.74 -13.09 6.43
CA ASN A 190 6.62 -13.85 7.32
C ASN A 190 7.65 -12.96 8.04
N GLN A 191 7.71 -11.67 7.72
CA GLN A 191 8.53 -10.72 8.47
C GLN A 191 7.92 -10.38 9.83
N LEU A 192 8.75 -9.78 10.71
CA LEU A 192 8.29 -9.31 12.01
C LEU A 192 7.17 -8.27 11.84
N PRO A 193 6.08 -8.39 12.62
CA PRO A 193 4.99 -7.42 12.58
C PRO A 193 5.43 -6.05 13.10
N SER A 194 4.58 -5.05 12.92
CA SER A 194 4.76 -3.71 13.48
C SER A 194 4.92 -3.74 15.00
N VAL A 195 5.62 -2.75 15.54
CA VAL A 195 5.71 -2.53 17.01
C VAL A 195 4.36 -2.03 17.56
N GLY A 196 3.59 -1.31 16.74
CA GLY A 196 2.25 -0.85 17.07
C GLY A 196 1.19 -1.95 17.00
N PRO A 197 -0.04 -1.66 17.44
CA PRO A 197 -1.12 -2.65 17.48
C PRO A 197 -1.59 -3.07 16.09
N GLY A 198 -1.99 -4.35 15.98
CA GLY A 198 -2.52 -4.95 14.76
C GLY A 198 -1.47 -5.65 13.91
N ASN A 199 -1.93 -6.65 13.15
CA ASN A 199 -1.12 -7.38 12.18
C ASN A 199 -1.74 -7.20 10.79
N VAL A 200 -1.76 -5.93 10.36
CA VAL A 200 -2.57 -5.44 9.23
C VAL A 200 -2.35 -6.26 7.96
N LEU A 201 -1.12 -6.42 7.51
CA LEU A 201 -0.83 -7.15 6.27
C LEU A 201 -1.35 -8.60 6.33
N ARG A 202 -1.06 -9.30 7.43
CA ARG A 202 -1.47 -10.70 7.60
C ARG A 202 -2.99 -10.87 7.70
N ASP A 203 -3.68 -9.90 8.32
CA ASP A 203 -5.13 -9.95 8.50
C ASP A 203 -5.88 -9.60 7.19
N ILE A 204 -5.28 -8.80 6.29
CA ILE A 204 -5.85 -8.50 4.97
C ILE A 204 -5.69 -9.69 4.00
N ILE A 205 -4.60 -10.44 4.09
CA ILE A 205 -4.32 -11.59 3.21
C ILE A 205 -5.24 -12.80 3.53
N ARG A 206 -5.74 -12.92 4.76
CA ARG A 206 -6.60 -14.04 5.24
C ARG A 206 -8.06 -13.82 4.94
#